data_cfa09cfc9bdd26dcab842a9104f9a3fa
#
_entry.id   cfa09cfc9bdd26dcab842a9104f9a3fa
#
_cell.length_a   1.000
_cell.length_b   1.000
_cell.length_c   1.000
_cell.angle_alpha   90.00
_cell.angle_beta   90.00
_cell.angle_gamma   90.00
#
_symmetry.space_group_name_H-M   'P 1'
#
loop_
_entity.id
_entity.type
_entity.pdbx_description
1 polymer ?
#
loop_
_entity_poly.entity_id
_entity_poly.type
_entity_poly.pdbx_seq_one_letter_code
_entity_poly.pdbx_strand_id
1 'polypeptide(L)'
;MDHETFIGQVQDRAHLGSRGAAESATRATLETLAERVPAGLADNLAAQLPAEIGEHLRRVATAPDQPATGVPMSNREFFDRVAQRADESTPKAAHEARCVMEVVGEATQGALTDKIRHSMDDELAGSLFAGSSGGA
;
A
#
# COMPACT_ATOMS: atom_id res chain seq x y z
N MET A 1 5.57 -9.22 -12.59
CA MET A 1 4.19 -9.62 -12.20
C MET A 1 3.23 -8.71 -12.94
N ASP A 2 2.19 -9.25 -13.55
CA ASP A 2 1.18 -8.44 -14.20
C ASP A 2 0.06 -8.07 -13.24
N HIS A 3 -0.87 -7.21 -13.70
CA HIS A 3 -1.99 -6.73 -12.88
C HIS A 3 -2.85 -7.89 -12.37
N GLU A 4 -3.19 -8.83 -13.23
CA GLU A 4 -4.04 -9.97 -12.88
C GLU A 4 -3.41 -10.81 -11.77
N THR A 5 -2.13 -11.10 -11.89
CA THR A 5 -1.40 -11.88 -10.89
C THR A 5 -1.29 -11.12 -9.57
N PHE A 6 -1.01 -9.81 -9.64
CA PHE A 6 -0.91 -8.99 -8.44
C PHE A 6 -2.22 -9.02 -7.64
N ILE A 7 -3.33 -8.74 -8.30
CA ILE A 7 -4.65 -8.70 -7.65
C ILE A 7 -5.05 -10.10 -7.14
N GLY A 8 -4.77 -11.15 -7.91
CA GLY A 8 -5.02 -12.52 -7.47
C GLY A 8 -4.26 -12.89 -6.21
N GLN A 9 -3.01 -12.45 -6.10
CA GLN A 9 -2.19 -12.67 -4.90
C GLN A 9 -2.75 -11.92 -3.69
N VAL A 10 -3.19 -10.67 -3.88
CA VAL A 10 -3.80 -9.91 -2.79
C VAL A 10 -5.08 -10.59 -2.32
N GLN A 11 -5.94 -10.99 -3.26
CA GLN A 11 -7.19 -11.66 -2.95
C GLN A 11 -6.95 -12.93 -2.13
N ASP A 12 -5.98 -13.72 -2.54
CA ASP A 12 -5.66 -14.99 -1.89
C ASP A 12 -5.11 -14.78 -0.47
N ARG A 13 -4.12 -13.91 -0.33
CA ARG A 13 -3.46 -13.66 0.98
C ARG A 13 -4.38 -13.02 1.99
N ALA A 14 -5.22 -12.10 1.54
CA ALA A 14 -6.15 -11.39 2.42
C ALA A 14 -7.48 -12.14 2.60
N HIS A 15 -7.65 -13.28 1.94
CA HIS A 15 -8.88 -14.09 2.01
C HIS A 15 -10.11 -13.26 1.61
N LEU A 16 -9.99 -12.51 0.51
CA LEU A 16 -11.08 -11.66 0.03
C LEU A 16 -12.00 -12.44 -0.91
N GLY A 17 -13.30 -12.13 -0.83
CA GLY A 17 -14.32 -12.86 -1.58
C GLY A 17 -14.43 -12.50 -3.05
N SER A 18 -13.75 -11.44 -3.49
CA SER A 18 -13.86 -10.98 -4.88
C SER A 18 -12.61 -10.24 -5.33
N ARG A 19 -12.44 -10.16 -6.65
CA ARG A 19 -11.39 -9.32 -7.24
C ARG A 19 -11.61 -7.85 -6.92
N GLY A 20 -12.86 -7.40 -6.95
CA GLY A 20 -13.18 -6.01 -6.63
C GLY A 20 -12.73 -5.61 -5.22
N ALA A 21 -12.88 -6.50 -4.25
CA ALA A 21 -12.39 -6.26 -2.90
C ALA A 21 -10.87 -6.16 -2.87
N ALA A 22 -10.16 -7.00 -3.63
CA ALA A 22 -8.70 -6.95 -3.74
C ALA A 22 -8.23 -5.67 -4.44
N GLU A 23 -8.92 -5.25 -5.49
CA GLU A 23 -8.64 -3.98 -6.17
C GLU A 23 -8.81 -2.79 -5.22
N SER A 24 -9.90 -2.80 -4.43
CA SER A 24 -10.18 -1.73 -3.47
C SER A 24 -9.11 -1.66 -2.38
N ALA A 25 -8.71 -2.81 -1.84
CA ALA A 25 -7.65 -2.88 -0.82
C ALA A 25 -6.32 -2.37 -1.36
N THR A 26 -5.98 -2.76 -2.58
CA THR A 26 -4.75 -2.34 -3.25
C THR A 26 -4.74 -0.83 -3.47
N ARG A 27 -5.82 -0.29 -4.02
CA ARG A 27 -5.98 1.15 -4.27
C ARG A 27 -5.86 1.94 -2.96
N ALA A 28 -6.63 1.55 -1.95
CA ALA A 28 -6.66 2.25 -0.67
C ALA A 28 -5.28 2.28 -0.01
N THR A 29 -4.58 1.16 -0.03
CA THR A 29 -3.24 1.05 0.56
C THR A 29 -2.23 1.91 -0.17
N LEU A 30 -2.19 1.83 -1.50
CA LEU A 30 -1.18 2.54 -2.28
C LEU A 30 -1.44 4.04 -2.33
N GLU A 31 -2.69 4.48 -2.34
CA GLU A 31 -3.01 5.91 -2.25
C GLU A 31 -2.55 6.49 -0.91
N THR A 32 -2.75 5.76 0.18
CA THR A 32 -2.31 6.20 1.50
C THR A 32 -0.79 6.18 1.60
N LEU A 33 -0.15 5.15 1.04
CA LEU A 33 1.31 5.07 0.99
C LEU A 33 1.91 6.27 0.26
N ALA A 34 1.30 6.66 -0.86
CA ALA A 34 1.77 7.81 -1.65
C ALA A 34 1.71 9.12 -0.87
N GLU A 35 0.75 9.28 0.03
CA GLU A 35 0.70 10.44 0.91
C GLU A 35 1.82 10.45 1.94
N ARG A 36 2.20 9.26 2.42
CA ARG A 36 3.17 9.12 3.51
C ARG A 36 4.62 9.23 3.04
N VAL A 37 4.96 8.68 1.88
CA VAL A 37 6.34 8.64 1.40
C VAL A 37 6.65 9.86 0.53
N PRO A 38 7.96 10.18 0.33
CA PRO A 38 8.32 11.25 -0.61
C PRO A 38 7.84 10.94 -2.03
N ALA A 39 7.50 11.98 -2.78
CA ALA A 39 6.96 11.85 -4.14
C ALA A 39 7.89 11.06 -5.07
N GLY A 40 9.20 11.28 -4.98
CA GLY A 40 10.17 10.57 -5.80
C GLY A 40 10.17 9.06 -5.52
N LEU A 41 10.01 8.68 -4.27
CA LEU A 41 9.94 7.27 -3.89
C LEU A 41 8.64 6.63 -4.40
N ALA A 42 7.52 7.34 -4.30
CA ALA A 42 6.24 6.86 -4.85
C ALA A 42 6.34 6.65 -6.35
N ASP A 43 6.96 7.58 -7.08
CA ASP A 43 7.13 7.46 -8.53
C ASP A 43 8.05 6.29 -8.90
N ASN A 44 9.15 6.11 -8.18
CA ASN A 44 10.06 4.98 -8.40
C ASN A 44 9.36 3.65 -8.17
N LEU A 45 8.54 3.57 -7.13
CA LEU A 45 7.78 2.37 -6.82
C LEU A 45 6.76 2.10 -7.94
N ALA A 46 6.04 3.13 -8.38
CA ALA A 46 5.05 3.00 -9.44
C ALA A 46 5.67 2.46 -10.74
N ALA A 47 6.90 2.90 -11.04
CA ALA A 47 7.62 2.45 -12.25
C ALA A 47 7.96 0.96 -12.21
N GLN A 48 8.02 0.35 -11.04
CA GLN A 48 8.38 -1.07 -10.88
C GLN A 48 7.16 -1.99 -10.72
N LEU A 49 5.96 -1.42 -10.67
CA LEU A 49 4.72 -2.17 -10.53
C LEU A 49 3.99 -2.25 -11.87
N PRO A 50 3.04 -3.20 -12.03
CA PRO A 50 2.16 -3.17 -13.19
C PRO A 50 1.54 -1.77 -13.35
N ALA A 51 1.36 -1.31 -14.59
CA ALA A 51 0.97 0.07 -14.85
C ALA A 51 -0.30 0.48 -14.09
N GLU A 52 -1.32 -0.37 -14.09
CA GLU A 52 -2.60 -0.10 -13.43
C GLU A 52 -2.46 -0.02 -11.91
N ILE A 53 -1.52 -0.80 -11.34
CA ILE A 53 -1.24 -0.77 -9.90
C ILE A 53 -0.47 0.50 -9.55
N GLY A 54 0.57 0.83 -10.33
CA GLY A 54 1.38 2.03 -10.10
C GLY A 54 0.59 3.33 -10.23
N GLU A 55 -0.48 3.33 -11.02
CA GLU A 55 -1.34 4.48 -11.20
C GLU A 55 -1.96 4.97 -9.89
N HIS A 56 -2.24 4.06 -8.96
CA HIS A 56 -2.77 4.45 -7.65
C HIS A 56 -1.79 5.33 -6.88
N LEU A 57 -0.50 5.05 -6.99
CA LEU A 57 0.54 5.88 -6.37
C LEU A 57 0.65 7.24 -7.07
N ARG A 58 0.70 7.22 -8.41
CA ARG A 58 0.90 8.43 -9.20
C ARG A 58 -0.25 9.41 -9.08
N ARG A 59 -1.49 8.92 -8.98
CA ARG A 59 -2.65 9.78 -8.83
C ARG A 59 -2.54 10.70 -7.64
N VAL A 60 -1.97 10.22 -6.55
CA VAL A 60 -1.76 11.00 -5.34
C VAL A 60 -0.48 11.82 -5.43
N ALA A 61 0.62 11.18 -5.81
CA ALA A 61 1.94 11.81 -5.80
C ALA A 61 2.07 12.97 -6.78
N THR A 62 1.31 12.95 -7.89
CA THR A 62 1.41 13.98 -8.93
C THR A 62 0.16 14.85 -9.05
N ALA A 63 -0.83 14.68 -8.19
CA ALA A 63 -2.05 15.48 -8.25
C ALA A 63 -1.74 16.94 -7.89
N PRO A 64 -2.09 17.91 -8.74
CA PRO A 64 -1.67 19.29 -8.55
C PRO A 64 -2.33 19.98 -7.35
N ASP A 65 -3.47 19.50 -6.91
CA ASP A 65 -4.24 20.10 -5.80
C ASP A 65 -4.16 19.26 -4.52
N GLN A 66 -3.34 18.23 -4.49
CA GLN A 66 -3.18 17.39 -3.30
C GLN A 66 -2.18 18.00 -2.32
N PRO A 67 -2.35 17.75 -1.03
CA PRO A 67 -1.32 18.09 -0.06
C PRO A 67 0.03 17.47 -0.45
N ALA A 68 1.09 18.08 0.02
CA ALA A 68 2.43 17.57 -0.23
C ALA A 68 2.54 16.12 0.25
N THR A 69 3.32 15.34 -0.50
CA THR A 69 3.68 13.98 -0.10
C THR A 69 4.63 14.04 1.10
N GLY A 70 4.90 12.88 1.72
CA GLY A 70 5.75 12.84 2.91
C GLY A 70 5.03 13.35 4.16
N VAL A 71 3.71 13.24 4.21
CA VAL A 71 2.91 13.67 5.35
C VAL A 71 3.15 12.73 6.53
N PRO A 72 3.59 13.25 7.69
CA PRO A 72 3.77 12.40 8.87
C PRO A 72 2.44 11.77 9.30
N MET A 73 2.48 10.48 9.60
CA MET A 73 1.32 9.73 10.06
C MET A 73 1.75 8.76 11.13
N SER A 74 0.95 8.67 12.21
CA SER A 74 1.11 7.59 13.17
C SER A 74 0.69 6.26 12.52
N ASN A 75 1.03 5.17 13.16
CA ASN A 75 0.56 3.84 12.79
C ASN A 75 -0.96 3.80 12.65
N ARG A 76 -1.67 4.33 13.64
CA ARG A 76 -3.13 4.37 13.64
C ARG A 76 -3.68 5.24 12.52
N GLU A 77 -3.11 6.43 12.32
CA GLU A 77 -3.57 7.34 11.26
C GLU A 77 -3.44 6.71 9.88
N PHE A 78 -2.33 6.02 9.62
CA PHE A 78 -2.13 5.34 8.34
C PHE A 78 -3.25 4.33 8.08
N PHE A 79 -3.47 3.42 9.02
CA PHE A 79 -4.49 2.37 8.83
C PHE A 79 -5.91 2.90 8.85
N ASP A 80 -6.19 3.96 9.62
CA ASP A 80 -7.50 4.62 9.57
C ASP A 80 -7.77 5.23 8.19
N ARG A 81 -6.75 5.81 7.55
CA ARG A 81 -6.89 6.36 6.19
C ARG A 81 -7.13 5.26 5.16
N VAL A 82 -6.44 4.13 5.29
CA VAL A 82 -6.70 2.97 4.43
C VAL A 82 -8.14 2.50 4.61
N ALA A 83 -8.59 2.39 5.86
CA ALA A 83 -9.95 1.96 6.19
C ALA A 83 -11.01 2.88 5.58
N GLN A 84 -10.81 4.19 5.64
CA GLN A 84 -11.72 5.16 5.05
C GLN A 84 -11.81 5.01 3.53
N ARG A 85 -10.66 4.84 2.88
CA ARG A 85 -10.62 4.66 1.42
C ARG A 85 -11.25 3.36 0.96
N ALA A 86 -11.10 2.31 1.76
CA ALA A 86 -11.63 0.98 1.44
C ALA A 86 -13.06 0.78 1.95
N ASP A 87 -13.58 1.71 2.73
CA ASP A 87 -14.90 1.63 3.38
C ASP A 87 -15.01 0.36 4.25
N GLU A 88 -14.04 0.20 5.15
CA GLU A 88 -13.92 -0.98 6.01
C GLU A 88 -13.52 -0.59 7.42
N SER A 89 -13.57 -1.56 8.35
CA SER A 89 -13.03 -1.37 9.69
C SER A 89 -11.50 -1.26 9.64
N THR A 90 -10.92 -0.55 10.60
CA THR A 90 -9.47 -0.38 10.66
C THR A 90 -8.71 -1.70 10.82
N PRO A 91 -9.12 -2.64 11.69
CA PRO A 91 -8.42 -3.92 11.79
C PRO A 91 -8.40 -4.71 10.47
N LYS A 92 -9.52 -4.72 9.75
CA LYS A 92 -9.59 -5.39 8.45
C LYS A 92 -8.69 -4.70 7.42
N ALA A 93 -8.75 -3.37 7.36
CA ALA A 93 -7.92 -2.57 6.44
C ALA A 93 -6.44 -2.76 6.75
N ALA A 94 -6.04 -2.84 8.02
CA ALA A 94 -4.65 -3.06 8.41
C ALA A 94 -4.15 -4.42 7.90
N HIS A 95 -4.97 -5.48 8.06
CA HIS A 95 -4.60 -6.80 7.55
C HIS A 95 -4.43 -6.77 6.02
N GLU A 96 -5.36 -6.14 5.32
CA GLU A 96 -5.31 -6.05 3.86
C GLU A 96 -4.09 -5.24 3.41
N ALA A 97 -3.78 -4.14 4.09
CA ALA A 97 -2.61 -3.32 3.76
C ALA A 97 -1.32 -4.14 3.90
N ARG A 98 -1.21 -4.96 4.95
CA ARG A 98 -0.04 -5.82 5.12
C ARG A 98 0.08 -6.84 3.98
N CYS A 99 -1.05 -7.39 3.53
CA CYS A 99 -1.06 -8.32 2.40
C CYS A 99 -0.64 -7.61 1.10
N VAL A 100 -1.15 -6.41 0.87
CA VAL A 100 -0.78 -5.61 -0.31
C VAL A 100 0.72 -5.33 -0.32
N MET A 101 1.28 -4.90 0.81
CA MET A 101 2.71 -4.58 0.88
C MET A 101 3.59 -5.81 0.72
N GLU A 102 3.13 -6.98 1.16
CA GLU A 102 3.84 -8.23 0.92
C GLU A 102 3.91 -8.55 -0.58
N VAL A 103 2.80 -8.36 -1.31
CA VAL A 103 2.78 -8.56 -2.76
C VAL A 103 3.63 -7.50 -3.48
N VAL A 104 3.59 -6.25 -3.02
CA VAL A 104 4.47 -5.19 -3.54
C VAL A 104 5.93 -5.59 -3.44
N GLY A 105 6.33 -6.12 -2.28
CA GLY A 105 7.70 -6.58 -2.07
C GLY A 105 8.11 -7.67 -3.06
N GLU A 106 7.22 -8.62 -3.31
CA GLU A 106 7.50 -9.70 -4.27
C GLU A 106 7.51 -9.18 -5.71
N ALA A 107 6.58 -8.31 -6.06
CA ALA A 107 6.49 -7.77 -7.42
C ALA A 107 7.71 -6.93 -7.80
N THR A 108 8.35 -6.29 -6.81
CA THR A 108 9.52 -5.45 -7.02
C THR A 108 10.82 -6.15 -6.63
N GLN A 109 10.75 -7.42 -6.21
CA GLN A 109 11.89 -8.20 -5.72
C GLN A 109 12.62 -7.49 -4.57
N GLY A 110 11.86 -6.77 -3.75
CA GLY A 110 12.37 -6.07 -2.57
C GLY A 110 13.19 -4.82 -2.88
N ALA A 111 13.23 -4.36 -4.12
CA ALA A 111 14.15 -3.32 -4.57
C ALA A 111 13.99 -2.01 -3.80
N LEU A 112 12.78 -1.65 -3.38
CA LEU A 112 12.52 -0.38 -2.70
C LEU A 112 12.03 -0.56 -1.26
N THR A 113 11.96 -1.80 -0.77
CA THR A 113 11.41 -2.10 0.55
C THR A 113 12.13 -1.32 1.65
N ASP A 114 13.47 -1.33 1.66
CA ASP A 114 14.24 -0.64 2.69
C ASP A 114 14.02 0.87 2.65
N LYS A 115 13.94 1.45 1.44
CA LYS A 115 13.70 2.89 1.29
C LYS A 115 12.32 3.28 1.81
N ILE A 116 11.30 2.46 1.53
CA ILE A 116 9.96 2.69 2.06
C ILE A 116 9.97 2.62 3.58
N ARG A 117 10.58 1.58 4.14
CA ARG A 117 10.68 1.42 5.60
C ARG A 117 11.37 2.61 6.26
N HIS A 118 12.47 3.08 5.67
CA HIS A 118 13.23 4.21 6.23
C HIS A 118 12.53 5.56 6.06
N SER A 119 11.48 5.64 5.24
CA SER A 119 10.72 6.88 5.05
C SER A 119 9.66 7.10 6.12
N MET A 120 9.47 6.15 7.02
CA MET A 120 8.44 6.19 8.06
C MET A 120 9.03 5.78 9.40
N ASP A 121 8.29 6.04 10.50
CA ASP A 121 8.79 5.65 11.82
C ASP A 121 8.79 4.12 11.99
N ASP A 122 9.53 3.64 12.99
CA ASP A 122 9.72 2.21 13.21
C ASP A 122 8.41 1.48 13.55
N GLU A 123 7.50 2.14 14.24
CA GLU A 123 6.22 1.54 14.60
C GLU A 123 5.37 1.27 13.36
N LEU A 124 5.25 2.26 12.48
CA LEU A 124 4.49 2.09 11.24
C LEU A 124 5.18 1.07 10.32
N ALA A 125 6.48 1.18 10.16
CA ALA A 125 7.24 0.24 9.32
C ALA A 125 7.07 -1.19 9.82
N GLY A 126 7.19 -1.41 11.13
CA GLY A 126 7.02 -2.72 11.74
C GLY A 126 5.63 -3.32 11.51
N SER A 127 4.59 -2.49 11.61
CA SER A 127 3.22 -2.94 11.39
C SER A 127 2.92 -3.22 9.93
N LEU A 128 3.32 -2.30 9.05
CA LEU A 128 2.99 -2.38 7.63
C LEU A 128 3.72 -3.54 6.94
N PHE A 129 4.95 -3.82 7.35
CA PHE A 129 5.76 -4.88 6.76
C PHE A 129 5.73 -6.19 7.57
N ALA A 130 4.75 -6.36 8.46
CA ALA A 130 4.61 -7.60 9.24
C ALA A 130 4.19 -8.81 8.39
N GLY A 131 3.66 -8.58 7.18
CA GLY A 131 3.23 -9.65 6.29
C GLY A 131 1.83 -10.18 6.60
N SER A 132 1.37 -11.11 5.79
CA SER A 132 0.00 -11.63 5.86
C SER A 132 -0.28 -12.41 7.15
N SER A 133 0.74 -12.96 7.80
CA SER A 133 0.62 -13.72 9.05
C SER A 133 1.04 -12.91 10.28
N GLY A 134 1.59 -11.72 10.10
CA GLY A 134 2.22 -10.94 11.16
C GLY A 134 1.28 -10.15 12.04
N GLY A 135 0.00 -10.11 11.72
CA GLY A 135 -0.97 -9.34 12.48
C GLY A 135 -1.75 -10.15 13.50
N ALA A 136 -1.32 -11.34 13.74
CA ALA A 136 -1.99 -12.23 14.69
C ALA A 136 -1.90 -11.73 16.11
#